data_6821c45e12bed07a67297ef3d323da74
#
_entry.id   6821c45e12bed07a67297ef3d323da74
#
_cell.length_a   1.000
_cell.length_b   1.000
_cell.length_c   1.000
_cell.angle_alpha   90.00
_cell.angle_beta   90.00
_cell.angle_gamma   90.00
#
_symmetry.space_group_name_H-M   'P 1'
#
loop_
_entity.id
_entity.type
_entity.pdbx_description
1 polymer ?
#
loop_
_entity_poly.entity_id
_entity_poly.type
_entity_poly.pdbx_seq_one_letter_code
_entity_poly.pdbx_strand_id
1 'polypeptide(L)'
;AMLGSINGSVMTGSRIAYAMAQQGHFPAAGGRLHRQFRTPVIALWTQSALAVGLITMQRFEGLMRYASSAMLISGSLTVYSVVRLRRSMPELARPYRVAFYPWVPLVYVGSSLFILVVLADHGVRSAWTDGFEGELSVFMAAGWFALAWLLHHLVVAPRLR
;
A
#
# COMPACT_ATOMS: atom_id res chain seq x y z
N ALA A 1 10.07 -14.39 -18.25
CA ALA A 1 9.09 -13.34 -17.92
C ALA A 1 9.03 -13.04 -16.43
N MET A 2 8.86 -14.04 -15.54
CA MET A 2 8.70 -13.83 -14.08
C MET A 2 9.86 -13.05 -13.41
N LEU A 3 11.10 -13.41 -13.67
CA LEU A 3 12.27 -12.75 -13.08
C LEU A 3 12.35 -11.27 -13.47
N GLY A 4 11.96 -10.92 -14.69
CA GLY A 4 11.90 -9.52 -15.13
C GLY A 4 10.85 -8.71 -14.38
N SER A 5 9.66 -9.28 -14.17
CA SER A 5 8.59 -8.62 -13.40
C SER A 5 8.98 -8.40 -11.94
N ILE A 6 9.60 -9.40 -11.31
CA ILE A 6 10.09 -9.27 -9.93
C ILE A 6 11.14 -8.17 -9.84
N ASN A 7 12.13 -8.18 -10.74
CA ASN A 7 13.18 -7.16 -10.76
C ASN A 7 12.59 -5.74 -10.97
N GLY A 8 11.66 -5.59 -11.91
CA GLY A 8 10.96 -4.33 -12.14
C GLY A 8 10.21 -3.83 -10.90
N SER A 9 9.48 -4.72 -10.22
CA SER A 9 8.74 -4.37 -9.00
C SER A 9 9.66 -3.97 -7.85
N VAL A 10 10.76 -4.69 -7.63
CA VAL A 10 11.76 -4.37 -6.59
C VAL A 10 12.41 -3.03 -6.85
N MET A 11 12.80 -2.76 -8.10
CA MET A 11 13.40 -1.46 -8.47
C MET A 11 12.42 -0.30 -8.32
N THR A 12 11.17 -0.49 -8.72
CA THR A 12 10.14 0.56 -8.61
C THR A 12 9.80 0.84 -7.15
N GLY A 13 9.58 -0.19 -6.34
CA GLY A 13 9.26 -0.04 -4.92
C GLY A 13 10.34 0.70 -4.14
N SER A 14 11.60 0.37 -4.38
CA SER A 14 12.73 1.05 -3.71
C SER A 14 12.86 2.52 -4.10
N ARG A 15 12.54 2.88 -5.36
CA ARG A 15 12.55 4.28 -5.83
C ARG A 15 11.39 5.09 -5.25
N ILE A 16 10.22 4.48 -5.07
CA ILE A 16 9.08 5.12 -4.40
C ILE A 16 9.43 5.45 -2.96
N ALA A 17 9.99 4.49 -2.21
CA ALA A 17 10.42 4.70 -0.84
C ALA A 17 11.49 5.81 -0.73
N TYR A 18 12.45 5.84 -1.68
CA TYR A 18 13.43 6.91 -1.78
C TYR A 18 12.79 8.29 -2.03
N ALA A 19 11.87 8.39 -3.00
CA ALA A 19 11.18 9.65 -3.30
C ALA A 19 10.35 10.16 -2.11
N MET A 20 9.66 9.26 -1.41
CA MET A 20 8.93 9.59 -0.18
C MET A 20 9.86 10.09 0.93
N ALA A 21 11.06 9.49 1.07
CA ALA A 21 12.05 9.92 2.05
C ALA A 21 12.61 11.32 1.72
N GLN A 22 12.80 11.64 0.44
CA GLN A 22 13.22 12.99 0.01
C GLN A 22 12.16 14.06 0.31
N GLN A 23 10.89 13.68 0.27
CA GLN A 23 9.77 14.58 0.61
C GLN A 23 9.45 14.63 2.12
N GLY A 24 10.23 13.93 2.95
CA GLY A 24 10.00 13.89 4.39
C GLY A 24 8.84 12.96 4.83
N HIS A 25 8.22 12.23 3.90
CA HIS A 25 7.09 11.31 4.19
C HIS A 25 7.53 9.88 4.56
N PHE A 26 8.84 9.62 4.57
CA PHE A 26 9.44 8.34 4.95
C PHE A 26 10.68 8.59 5.81
N PRO A 27 11.12 7.62 6.64
CA PRO A 27 12.34 7.79 7.45
C PRO A 27 13.55 8.21 6.61
N ALA A 28 14.29 9.21 7.08
CA ALA A 28 15.40 9.82 6.34
C ALA A 28 16.49 8.82 5.92
N ALA A 29 16.59 7.67 6.61
CA ALA A 29 17.48 6.58 6.24
C ALA A 29 17.18 6.01 4.84
N GLY A 30 15.89 5.96 4.43
CA GLY A 30 15.48 5.49 3.11
C GLY A 30 15.91 6.43 1.96
N GLY A 31 16.22 7.69 2.28
CA GLY A 31 16.72 8.69 1.34
C GLY A 31 18.24 8.63 1.08
N ARG A 32 18.96 7.67 1.68
CA ARG A 32 20.40 7.52 1.47
C ARG A 32 20.70 6.64 0.26
N LEU A 33 21.50 7.17 -0.67
CA LEU A 33 21.98 6.42 -1.83
C LEU A 33 23.34 5.81 -1.55
N HIS A 34 23.58 4.65 -2.12
CA HIS A 34 24.93 4.06 -2.11
C HIS A 34 25.91 4.95 -2.88
N ARG A 35 27.09 5.16 -2.34
CA ARG A 35 28.08 6.09 -2.90
C ARG A 35 28.47 5.75 -4.36
N GLN A 36 28.67 4.48 -4.64
CA GLN A 36 29.16 4.03 -5.95
C GLN A 36 28.01 3.73 -6.93
N PHE A 37 26.99 2.99 -6.47
CA PHE A 37 25.91 2.49 -7.34
C PHE A 37 24.69 3.44 -7.42
N ARG A 38 24.65 4.49 -6.61
CA ARG A 38 23.53 5.44 -6.52
C ARG A 38 22.16 4.79 -6.37
N THR A 39 22.12 3.64 -5.72
CA THR A 39 20.90 2.87 -5.43
C THR A 39 20.45 3.09 -3.99
N PRO A 40 19.16 3.10 -3.68
CA PRO A 40 18.63 3.24 -2.32
C PRO A 40 18.72 1.91 -1.56
N VAL A 41 19.92 1.56 -1.10
CA VAL A 41 20.24 0.24 -0.50
C VAL A 41 19.40 -0.04 0.74
N ILE A 42 19.16 0.96 1.60
CA ILE A 42 18.35 0.78 2.80
C ILE A 42 16.90 0.44 2.42
N ALA A 43 16.32 1.14 1.44
CA ALA A 43 14.97 0.84 0.97
C ALA A 43 14.88 -0.57 0.36
N LEU A 44 15.89 -1.00 -0.40
CA LEU A 44 15.98 -2.36 -0.97
C LEU A 44 16.02 -3.42 0.13
N TRP A 45 16.91 -3.27 1.12
CA TRP A 45 17.02 -4.22 2.23
C TRP A 45 15.75 -4.29 3.06
N THR A 46 15.14 -3.15 3.37
CA THR A 46 13.87 -3.09 4.12
C THR A 46 12.75 -3.81 3.38
N GLN A 47 12.62 -3.55 2.08
CA GLN A 47 11.61 -4.20 1.24
C GLN A 47 11.83 -5.70 1.14
N SER A 48 13.09 -6.13 0.95
CA SER A 48 13.44 -7.56 0.86
C SER A 48 13.21 -8.29 2.18
N ALA A 49 13.57 -7.68 3.31
CA ALA A 49 13.36 -8.26 4.63
C ALA A 49 11.86 -8.43 4.94
N LEU A 50 11.04 -7.42 4.59
CA LEU A 50 9.58 -7.52 4.72
C LEU A 50 9.01 -8.62 3.84
N ALA A 51 9.46 -8.73 2.58
CA ALA A 51 9.01 -9.78 1.67
C ALA A 51 9.35 -11.18 2.17
N VAL A 52 10.58 -11.39 2.64
CA VAL A 52 11.00 -12.68 3.24
C VAL A 52 10.18 -12.98 4.48
N GLY A 53 9.98 -12.01 5.37
CA GLY A 53 9.14 -12.17 6.56
C GLY A 53 7.71 -12.59 6.22
N LEU A 54 7.09 -11.97 5.22
CA LEU A 54 5.74 -12.34 4.78
C LEU A 54 5.69 -13.74 4.18
N ILE A 55 6.68 -14.13 3.38
CA ILE A 55 6.74 -15.47 2.76
C ILE A 55 6.92 -16.56 3.82
N THR A 56 7.67 -16.30 4.88
CA THR A 56 7.88 -17.29 5.95
C THR A 56 6.69 -17.43 6.89
N MET A 57 5.87 -16.38 7.00
CA MET A 57 4.71 -16.36 7.91
C MET A 57 3.41 -16.83 7.27
N GLN A 58 3.32 -16.85 5.93
CA GLN A 58 2.08 -17.08 5.20
C GLN A 58 2.19 -18.23 4.22
N ARG A 59 1.09 -18.98 4.06
CA ARG A 59 0.92 -19.90 2.93
C ARG A 59 0.68 -19.09 1.65
N PHE A 60 0.93 -19.69 0.50
CA PHE A 60 0.79 -19.02 -0.81
C PHE A 60 -0.58 -18.35 -1.01
N GLU A 61 -1.66 -19.03 -0.63
CA GLU A 61 -3.02 -18.48 -0.74
C GLU A 61 -3.23 -17.26 0.17
N GLY A 62 -2.76 -17.32 1.41
CA GLY A 62 -2.81 -16.21 2.35
C GLY A 62 -2.02 -15.00 1.85
N LEU A 63 -0.85 -15.24 1.24
CA LEU A 63 -0.03 -14.19 0.64
C LEU A 63 -0.74 -13.50 -0.54
N MET A 64 -1.42 -14.28 -1.40
CA MET A 64 -2.21 -13.75 -2.50
C MET A 64 -3.38 -12.89 -2.02
N ARG A 65 -4.11 -13.36 -1.01
CA ARG A 65 -5.22 -12.61 -0.40
C ARG A 65 -4.73 -11.33 0.28
N TYR A 66 -3.61 -11.41 1.01
CA TYR A 66 -2.97 -10.24 1.62
C TYR A 66 -2.60 -9.20 0.58
N ALA A 67 -1.92 -9.59 -0.50
CA ALA A 67 -1.51 -8.69 -1.57
C ALA A 67 -2.73 -8.04 -2.27
N SER A 68 -3.77 -8.84 -2.55
CA SER A 68 -5.01 -8.34 -3.16
C SER A 68 -5.72 -7.34 -2.24
N SER A 69 -5.81 -7.63 -0.95
CA SER A 69 -6.43 -6.73 0.04
C SER A 69 -5.65 -5.41 0.15
N ALA A 70 -4.33 -5.48 0.21
CA ALA A 70 -3.48 -4.29 0.26
C ALA A 70 -3.63 -3.42 -1.00
N MET A 71 -3.73 -4.05 -2.19
CA MET A 71 -3.99 -3.34 -3.45
C MET A 71 -5.35 -2.66 -3.46
N LEU A 72 -6.42 -3.34 -3.01
CA LEU A 72 -7.76 -2.78 -2.94
C LEU A 72 -7.85 -1.59 -1.97
N ILE A 73 -7.23 -1.70 -0.78
CA ILE A 73 -7.18 -0.63 0.21
C ILE A 73 -6.41 0.58 -0.38
N SER A 74 -5.21 0.35 -0.90
CA SER A 74 -4.37 1.41 -1.49
C SER A 74 -5.06 2.11 -2.66
N GLY A 75 -5.68 1.33 -3.57
CA GLY A 75 -6.44 1.86 -4.71
C GLY A 75 -7.63 2.70 -4.26
N SER A 76 -8.39 2.23 -3.27
CA SER A 76 -9.53 2.98 -2.72
C SER A 76 -9.11 4.29 -2.07
N LEU A 77 -8.01 4.30 -1.30
CA LEU A 77 -7.43 5.51 -0.72
C LEU A 77 -6.97 6.49 -1.81
N THR A 78 -6.37 5.98 -2.88
CA THR A 78 -5.95 6.80 -4.03
C THR A 78 -7.15 7.47 -4.71
N VAL A 79 -8.21 6.72 -4.97
CA VAL A 79 -9.44 7.28 -5.56
C VAL A 79 -10.11 8.27 -4.61
N TYR A 80 -10.15 7.97 -3.32
CA TYR A 80 -10.66 8.90 -2.31
C TYR A 80 -9.84 10.22 -2.28
N SER A 81 -8.52 10.13 -2.41
CA SER A 81 -7.66 11.32 -2.45
C SER A 81 -7.97 12.23 -3.64
N VAL A 82 -8.33 11.66 -4.80
CA VAL A 82 -8.77 12.43 -5.98
C VAL A 82 -10.06 13.20 -5.68
N VAL A 83 -11.03 12.56 -5.01
CA VAL A 83 -12.29 13.20 -4.64
C VAL A 83 -12.05 14.35 -3.65
N ARG A 84 -11.20 14.11 -2.65
CA ARG A 84 -10.81 15.13 -1.66
C ARG A 84 -10.08 16.30 -2.31
N LEU A 85 -9.12 16.02 -3.19
CA LEU A 85 -8.33 17.04 -3.89
C LEU A 85 -9.20 17.90 -4.80
N ARG A 86 -10.23 17.34 -5.42
CA ARG A 86 -11.19 18.10 -6.22
C ARG A 86 -12.03 19.07 -5.39
N ARG A 87 -12.31 18.74 -4.12
CA ARG A 87 -13.06 19.61 -3.21
C ARG A 87 -12.17 20.69 -2.59
N SER A 88 -10.91 20.35 -2.25
CA SER A 88 -10.00 21.28 -1.56
C SER A 88 -9.30 22.25 -2.51
N MET A 89 -9.11 21.88 -3.80
CA MET A 89 -8.44 22.71 -4.80
C MET A 89 -9.28 22.78 -6.09
N PRO A 90 -10.42 23.48 -6.12
CA PRO A 90 -11.28 23.56 -7.30
C PRO A 90 -10.62 24.29 -8.46
N GLU A 91 -9.78 25.30 -8.18
CA GLU A 91 -9.13 26.18 -9.16
C GLU A 91 -7.95 25.51 -9.88
N LEU A 92 -7.55 24.30 -9.50
CA LEU A 92 -6.42 23.62 -10.12
C LEU A 92 -6.73 23.31 -11.60
N ALA A 93 -5.92 23.81 -12.51
CA ALA A 93 -6.06 23.53 -13.95
C ALA A 93 -5.94 22.01 -14.19
N ARG A 94 -6.97 21.42 -14.79
CA ARG A 94 -7.04 20.00 -15.09
C ARG A 94 -7.18 19.82 -16.60
N PRO A 95 -6.10 19.43 -17.29
CA PRO A 95 -6.12 19.22 -18.75
C PRO A 95 -7.13 18.13 -19.14
N TYR A 96 -7.33 17.12 -18.27
CA TYR A 96 -8.27 16.04 -18.51
C TYR A 96 -9.37 15.99 -17.45
N ARG A 97 -10.62 15.90 -17.89
CA ARG A 97 -11.78 15.70 -17.03
C ARG A 97 -12.28 14.27 -17.18
N VAL A 98 -12.32 13.52 -16.07
CA VAL A 98 -12.86 12.16 -16.04
C VAL A 98 -14.33 12.20 -16.43
N ALA A 99 -14.69 11.43 -17.47
CA ALA A 99 -16.08 11.26 -17.88
C ALA A 99 -16.88 10.59 -16.76
N PHE A 100 -18.18 10.90 -16.69
CA PHE A 100 -19.11 10.33 -15.69
C PHE A 100 -18.66 10.52 -14.22
N TYR A 101 -17.94 11.57 -13.92
CA TYR A 101 -17.69 11.93 -12.52
C TYR A 101 -19.00 12.39 -11.86
N PRO A 102 -19.36 11.94 -10.63
CA PRO A 102 -18.58 11.14 -9.67
C PRO A 102 -18.83 9.61 -9.73
N TRP A 103 -19.60 9.11 -10.69
CA TRP A 103 -20.06 7.72 -10.72
C TRP A 103 -18.89 6.70 -10.83
N VAL A 104 -17.94 6.95 -11.72
CA VAL A 104 -16.80 6.03 -11.93
C VAL A 104 -15.96 5.83 -10.65
N PRO A 105 -15.55 6.89 -9.93
CA PRO A 105 -14.91 6.74 -8.61
C PRO A 105 -15.76 6.01 -7.58
N LEU A 106 -17.07 6.28 -7.54
CA LEU A 106 -18.00 5.64 -6.60
C LEU A 106 -18.15 4.14 -6.87
N VAL A 107 -18.30 3.73 -8.13
CA VAL A 107 -18.40 2.32 -8.52
C VAL A 107 -17.11 1.59 -8.14
N TYR A 108 -15.94 2.18 -8.41
CA TYR A 108 -14.65 1.58 -8.05
C TYR A 108 -14.50 1.39 -6.53
N VAL A 109 -14.78 2.43 -5.74
CA VAL A 109 -14.68 2.35 -4.27
C VAL A 109 -15.73 1.39 -3.72
N GLY A 110 -16.95 1.41 -4.25
CA GLY A 110 -18.02 0.52 -3.84
C GLY A 110 -17.70 -0.95 -4.12
N SER A 111 -17.22 -1.27 -5.32
CA SER A 111 -16.79 -2.63 -5.66
C SER A 111 -15.59 -3.10 -4.84
N SER A 112 -14.61 -2.23 -4.64
CA SER A 112 -13.45 -2.54 -3.80
C SER A 112 -13.84 -2.81 -2.34
N LEU A 113 -14.75 -2.00 -1.79
CA LEU A 113 -15.25 -2.18 -0.43
C LEU A 113 -16.06 -3.48 -0.32
N PHE A 114 -16.91 -3.77 -1.30
CA PHE A 114 -17.67 -5.02 -1.34
C PHE A 114 -16.74 -6.24 -1.33
N ILE A 115 -15.70 -6.26 -2.17
CA ILE A 115 -14.73 -7.35 -2.21
C ILE A 115 -13.98 -7.46 -0.88
N LEU A 116 -13.59 -6.34 -0.26
CA LEU A 116 -12.92 -6.34 1.05
C LEU A 116 -13.81 -6.92 2.14
N VAL A 117 -15.11 -6.61 2.14
CA VAL A 117 -16.08 -7.17 3.09
C VAL A 117 -16.23 -8.68 2.90
N VAL A 118 -16.35 -9.14 1.65
CA VAL A 118 -16.43 -10.58 1.34
C VAL A 118 -15.16 -11.31 1.78
N LEU A 119 -13.99 -10.75 1.51
CA LEU A 119 -12.72 -11.32 1.94
C LEU A 119 -12.59 -11.35 3.48
N ALA A 120 -13.05 -10.30 4.16
CA ALA A 120 -13.04 -10.24 5.62
C ALA A 120 -14.01 -11.26 6.24
N ASP A 121 -15.23 -11.39 5.72
CA ASP A 121 -16.20 -12.39 6.17
C ASP A 121 -15.67 -13.82 5.99
N HIS A 122 -15.07 -14.09 4.84
CA HIS A 122 -14.42 -15.37 4.58
C HIS A 122 -13.27 -15.62 5.57
N GLY A 123 -12.43 -14.63 5.83
CA GLY A 123 -11.34 -14.74 6.79
C GLY A 123 -11.81 -14.99 8.23
N VAL A 124 -12.90 -14.34 8.64
CA VAL A 124 -13.49 -14.56 9.96
C VAL A 124 -14.06 -15.97 10.06
N ARG A 125 -14.78 -16.45 9.05
CA ARG A 125 -15.40 -17.80 9.07
C ARG A 125 -14.33 -18.90 9.09
N SER A 126 -13.29 -18.78 8.28
CA SER A 126 -12.21 -19.78 8.27
C SER A 126 -11.41 -19.79 9.58
N ALA A 127 -11.22 -18.64 10.22
CA ALA A 127 -10.60 -18.59 11.55
C ALA A 127 -11.43 -19.32 12.63
N TRP A 128 -12.76 -19.37 12.48
CA TRP A 128 -13.64 -20.10 13.38
C TRP A 128 -13.67 -21.61 13.11
N THR A 129 -13.50 -22.05 11.86
CA THR A 129 -13.58 -23.47 11.47
C THR A 129 -12.25 -24.18 11.56
N ASP A 130 -11.16 -23.54 11.12
CA ASP A 130 -9.85 -24.18 10.94
C ASP A 130 -8.79 -23.70 11.94
N GLY A 131 -9.20 -22.86 12.92
CA GLY A 131 -8.29 -22.27 13.88
C GLY A 131 -7.47 -21.10 13.30
N PHE A 132 -6.65 -20.50 14.14
CA PHE A 132 -5.94 -19.23 13.89
C PHE A 132 -4.89 -19.26 12.75
N GLU A 133 -4.72 -20.37 12.05
CA GLU A 133 -3.66 -20.54 11.04
C GLU A 133 -3.96 -19.89 9.68
N GLY A 134 -5.17 -19.42 9.46
CA GLY A 134 -5.47 -19.27 8.08
C GLY A 134 -5.67 -17.87 7.55
N GLU A 135 -6.50 -17.01 8.09
CA GLU A 135 -7.04 -16.04 7.14
C GLU A 135 -7.25 -14.61 7.68
N LEU A 136 -6.39 -14.17 8.55
CA LEU A 136 -6.33 -12.77 9.00
C LEU A 136 -5.69 -11.82 7.96
N SER A 137 -5.55 -12.25 6.71
CA SER A 137 -4.83 -11.51 5.66
C SER A 137 -5.38 -10.09 5.44
N VAL A 138 -6.70 -9.92 5.48
CA VAL A 138 -7.35 -8.59 5.33
C VAL A 138 -7.05 -7.72 6.55
N PHE A 139 -7.13 -8.29 7.74
CA PHE A 139 -6.85 -7.57 8.99
C PHE A 139 -5.37 -7.23 9.12
N MET A 140 -4.47 -8.10 8.65
CA MET A 140 -3.04 -7.81 8.56
C MET A 140 -2.77 -6.68 7.58
N ALA A 141 -3.40 -6.68 6.40
CA ALA A 141 -3.27 -5.59 5.45
C ALA A 141 -3.77 -4.26 6.05
N ALA A 142 -4.96 -4.25 6.65
CA ALA A 142 -5.50 -3.07 7.33
C ALA A 142 -4.61 -2.61 8.50
N GLY A 143 -4.07 -3.55 9.27
CA GLY A 143 -3.13 -3.30 10.36
C GLY A 143 -1.85 -2.61 9.89
N TRP A 144 -1.29 -3.03 8.75
CA TRP A 144 -0.14 -2.36 8.15
C TRP A 144 -0.44 -0.92 7.72
N PHE A 145 -1.62 -0.66 7.14
CA PHE A 145 -2.03 0.71 6.82
C PHE A 145 -2.25 1.56 8.06
N ALA A 146 -2.86 1.00 9.11
CA ALA A 146 -3.01 1.68 10.39
C ALA A 146 -1.67 1.98 11.05
N LEU A 147 -0.74 1.02 11.04
CA LEU A 147 0.62 1.20 11.54
C LEU A 147 1.38 2.26 10.75
N ALA A 148 1.30 2.24 9.43
CA ALA A 148 1.93 3.24 8.58
C ALA A 148 1.36 4.64 8.85
N TRP A 149 0.05 4.77 9.03
CA TRP A 149 -0.62 6.01 9.40
C TRP A 149 -0.17 6.51 10.78
N LEU A 150 -0.09 5.61 11.76
CA LEU A 150 0.37 5.93 13.11
C LEU A 150 1.83 6.40 13.11
N LEU A 151 2.70 5.67 12.41
CA LEU A 151 4.11 6.04 12.27
C LEU A 151 4.28 7.39 11.56
N HIS A 152 3.47 7.66 10.54
CA HIS A 152 3.46 8.96 9.90
C HIS A 152 3.12 10.08 10.90
N HIS A 153 2.07 9.91 11.70
CA HIS A 153 1.66 10.91 12.68
C HIS A 153 2.65 11.09 13.83
N LEU A 154 3.26 10.01 14.29
CA LEU A 154 4.19 10.06 15.44
C LEU A 154 5.61 10.51 15.05
N VAL A 155 6.09 10.11 13.87
CA VAL A 155 7.50 10.29 13.50
C VAL A 155 7.68 11.36 12.43
N VAL A 156 6.77 11.46 11.47
CA VAL A 156 6.90 12.33 10.29
C VAL A 156 6.19 13.65 10.48
N ALA A 157 4.94 13.63 10.93
CA ALA A 157 4.15 14.86 11.09
C ALA A 157 4.76 15.89 12.04
N PRO A 158 5.41 15.54 13.18
CA PRO A 158 6.07 16.51 14.05
C PRO A 158 7.27 17.20 13.41
N ARG A 159 7.89 16.59 12.38
CA ARG A 159 9.08 17.13 11.69
C ARG A 159 8.73 18.05 10.52
N LEU A 160 7.47 18.11 10.12
CA LEU A 160 6.97 18.96 9.03
C LEU A 160 6.34 20.25 9.53
N ARG A 161 6.24 20.42 10.84
CA ARG A 161 5.87 21.67 11.53
C ARG A 161 7.12 22.42 11.95
#